data_ca539a783f31bf53f7a725793d9bac77
#
_entry.id   ca539a783f31bf53f7a725793d9bac77
#
_cell.length_a   1.000
_cell.length_b   1.000
_cell.length_c   1.000
_cell.angle_alpha   90.00
_cell.angle_beta   90.00
_cell.angle_gamma   90.00
#
_symmetry.space_group_name_H-M   'P 1'
#
loop_
_entity.id
_entity.type
_entity.pdbx_description
1 polymer ?
#
loop_
_entity_poly.entity_id
_entity_poly.type
_entity_poly.pdbx_seq_one_letter_code
_entity_poly.pdbx_strand_id
1 'polypeptide(L)'
;MVYCWDVVKEAVGEGSEFDPTDPRHIRTTRSGVSNVFYDTIGSDYVEYAFLYARNTVDALGADIRLFYNDYNTFYAEKRDAIVALTRSINSFAVDADGNPRKLCDGVGMQGYIGGYGTQTGCMNVNDLALISTAIKTYAAEGLEVQLTEMAVRNFDAAKVEEHADFYGRLFKVFCAVNRGGTQPLTGVSVWGMFDFPNDQPTSYTYKMNGTHSGLLNEKGIPKDVFWQIEEMLKE
;
A
#
# COMPACT_ATOMS: atom_id res chain seq x y z
N MET A 1 18.93 -9.30 -5.59
CA MET A 1 19.04 -7.83 -5.46
C MET A 1 17.75 -7.35 -4.83
N VAL A 2 17.81 -6.53 -3.79
CA VAL A 2 16.63 -5.92 -3.15
C VAL A 2 16.41 -4.57 -3.82
N TYR A 3 15.22 -4.32 -4.35
CA TYR A 3 14.86 -3.05 -5.00
C TYR A 3 14.44 -1.99 -3.98
N CYS A 4 13.55 -2.35 -3.08
CA CYS A 4 13.06 -1.45 -2.05
C CYS A 4 12.94 -2.15 -0.70
N TRP A 5 12.82 -1.35 0.35
CA TRP A 5 12.68 -1.80 1.72
C TRP A 5 11.59 -1.00 2.43
N ASP A 6 10.62 -1.67 3.01
CA ASP A 6 9.62 -1.05 3.88
C ASP A 6 10.27 -0.76 5.25
N VAL A 7 10.63 0.49 5.48
CA VAL A 7 11.34 0.90 6.71
C VAL A 7 10.40 0.90 7.90
N VAL A 8 9.23 1.49 7.73
CA VAL A 8 8.16 1.53 8.74
C VAL A 8 6.83 1.18 8.08
N LYS A 9 6.03 0.41 8.81
CA LYS A 9 4.73 -0.07 8.37
C LYS A 9 3.64 0.38 9.34
N GLU A 10 2.53 0.92 8.79
CA GLU A 10 1.27 1.13 9.52
C GLU A 10 1.38 2.05 10.74
N ALA A 11 2.20 3.10 10.66
CA ALA A 11 2.34 4.08 11.73
C ALA A 11 1.16 5.07 11.80
N VAL A 12 0.51 5.35 10.66
CA VAL A 12 -0.68 6.22 10.63
C VAL A 12 -1.91 5.44 11.07
N GLY A 13 -2.64 5.97 12.05
CA GLY A 13 -3.86 5.36 12.57
C GLY A 13 -5.06 5.45 11.62
N GLU A 14 -6.26 5.32 12.16
CA GLU A 14 -7.51 5.40 11.43
C GLU A 14 -8.55 6.23 12.18
N GLY A 15 -9.51 6.79 11.45
CA GLY A 15 -10.57 7.60 12.04
C GLY A 15 -10.02 8.80 12.80
N SER A 16 -10.26 8.85 14.12
CA SER A 16 -9.72 9.88 14.99
C SER A 16 -8.26 9.66 15.42
N GLU A 17 -7.63 8.58 14.95
CA GLU A 17 -6.24 8.25 15.31
C GLU A 17 -5.21 8.85 14.34
N PHE A 18 -5.60 9.73 13.44
CA PHE A 18 -4.66 10.47 12.59
C PHE A 18 -5.07 11.93 12.46
N ASP A 19 -4.09 12.79 12.23
CA ASP A 19 -4.28 14.21 11.96
C ASP A 19 -3.36 14.60 10.79
N PRO A 20 -3.91 14.99 9.63
CA PRO A 20 -3.11 15.42 8.49
C PRO A 20 -2.37 16.75 8.72
N THR A 21 -2.68 17.48 9.79
CA THR A 21 -2.00 18.71 10.18
C THR A 21 -0.84 18.47 11.16
N ASP A 22 -0.80 17.30 11.81
CA ASP A 22 0.29 16.87 12.67
C ASP A 22 0.93 15.57 12.15
N PRO A 23 2.07 15.65 11.46
CA PRO A 23 2.73 14.48 10.87
C PRO A 23 3.21 13.46 11.91
N ARG A 24 3.25 13.84 13.20
CA ARG A 24 3.66 12.99 14.30
C ARG A 24 2.49 12.50 15.14
N HIS A 25 1.26 12.78 14.72
CA HIS A 25 0.07 12.15 15.26
C HIS A 25 -0.07 10.74 14.71
N ILE A 26 0.79 9.86 15.20
CA ILE A 26 0.93 8.48 14.75
C ILE A 26 0.39 7.50 15.81
N ARG A 27 0.22 6.26 15.40
CA ARG A 27 -0.36 5.21 16.23
C ARG A 27 0.49 4.90 17.48
N THR A 28 -0.10 5.06 18.66
CA THR A 28 0.53 4.75 19.96
C THR A 28 0.22 3.34 20.42
N THR A 29 -0.90 2.75 19.95
CA THR A 29 -1.31 1.38 20.30
C THR A 29 -1.88 0.65 19.08
N ARG A 30 -1.80 -0.67 19.07
CA ARG A 30 -2.49 -1.52 18.11
C ARG A 30 -3.06 -2.74 18.80
N SER A 31 -4.38 -2.95 18.67
CA SER A 31 -5.09 -4.08 19.35
C SER A 31 -4.81 -4.16 20.85
N GLY A 32 -4.71 -3.02 21.52
CA GLY A 32 -4.43 -2.93 22.95
C GLY A 32 -2.96 -3.15 23.33
N VAL A 33 -2.07 -3.31 22.37
CA VAL A 33 -0.62 -3.43 22.59
C VAL A 33 0.03 -2.08 22.30
N SER A 34 0.83 -1.60 23.24
CA SER A 34 1.57 -0.35 23.14
C SER A 34 2.63 -0.41 22.03
N ASN A 35 2.86 0.72 21.36
CA ASN A 35 3.94 0.86 20.40
C ASN A 35 5.26 1.14 21.12
N VAL A 36 6.07 0.10 21.28
CA VAL A 36 7.35 0.19 22.02
C VAL A 36 8.30 1.25 21.46
N PHE A 37 8.29 1.48 20.16
CA PHE A 37 9.13 2.52 19.55
C PHE A 37 8.64 3.92 19.93
N TYR A 38 7.33 4.13 19.90
CA TYR A 38 6.73 5.40 20.33
C TYR A 38 7.02 5.66 21.81
N ASP A 39 6.83 4.66 22.67
CA ASP A 39 7.02 4.80 24.12
C ASP A 39 8.49 5.01 24.50
N THR A 40 9.43 4.48 23.71
CA THR A 40 10.85 4.50 24.05
C THR A 40 11.61 5.67 23.39
N ILE A 41 11.24 6.00 22.15
CA ILE A 41 11.93 7.01 21.34
C ILE A 41 11.12 8.31 21.33
N GLY A 42 9.81 8.23 21.13
CA GLY A 42 8.92 9.37 20.99
C GLY A 42 8.17 9.38 19.65
N SER A 43 7.43 10.45 19.42
CA SER A 43 6.58 10.61 18.23
C SER A 43 7.38 10.74 16.91
N ASP A 44 8.67 10.96 16.98
CA ASP A 44 9.60 11.12 15.86
C ASP A 44 10.37 9.82 15.52
N TYR A 45 9.96 8.67 16.09
CA TYR A 45 10.64 7.40 15.85
C TYR A 45 10.63 6.98 14.36
N VAL A 46 9.61 7.40 13.61
CA VAL A 46 9.51 7.10 12.17
C VAL A 46 10.61 7.80 11.39
N GLU A 47 10.81 9.10 11.65
CA GLU A 47 11.86 9.90 11.02
C GLU A 47 13.24 9.34 11.35
N TYR A 48 13.48 8.94 12.60
CA TYR A 48 14.75 8.30 12.99
C TYR A 48 14.96 6.96 12.29
N ALA A 49 13.91 6.13 12.15
CA ALA A 49 14.01 4.87 11.43
C ALA A 49 14.46 5.09 9.97
N PHE A 50 13.86 6.06 9.29
CA PHE A 50 14.25 6.43 7.92
C PHE A 50 15.66 7.02 7.85
N LEU A 51 16.06 7.87 8.80
CA LEU A 51 17.40 8.42 8.87
C LEU A 51 18.46 7.32 8.98
N TYR A 52 18.27 6.37 9.90
CA TYR A 52 19.22 5.25 10.06
C TYR A 52 19.23 4.31 8.86
N ALA A 53 18.07 4.03 8.27
CA ALA A 53 18.00 3.22 7.06
C ALA A 53 18.75 3.90 5.90
N ARG A 54 18.54 5.20 5.67
CA ARG A 54 19.22 5.96 4.63
C ARG A 54 20.74 6.01 4.87
N ASN A 55 21.17 6.26 6.11
CA ASN A 55 22.59 6.25 6.45
C ASN A 55 23.24 4.89 6.14
N THR A 56 22.51 3.81 6.40
CA THR A 56 23.01 2.44 6.11
C THR A 56 23.10 2.18 4.62
N VAL A 57 22.06 2.53 3.85
CA VAL A 57 22.04 2.38 2.39
C VAL A 57 23.17 3.17 1.74
N ASP A 58 23.37 4.42 2.15
CA ASP A 58 24.42 5.29 1.64
C ASP A 58 25.83 4.76 2.00
N ALA A 59 26.03 4.31 3.24
CA ALA A 59 27.30 3.74 3.69
C ALA A 59 27.69 2.44 2.94
N LEU A 60 26.69 1.67 2.52
CA LEU A 60 26.92 0.46 1.72
C LEU A 60 27.04 0.73 0.23
N GLY A 61 26.78 1.94 -0.23
CA GLY A 61 26.65 2.28 -1.66
C GLY A 61 25.58 1.46 -2.37
N ALA A 62 24.52 1.09 -1.65
CA ALA A 62 23.44 0.26 -2.17
C ALA A 62 22.36 1.10 -2.87
N ASP A 63 21.82 0.60 -3.98
CA ASP A 63 20.67 1.22 -4.66
C ASP A 63 19.37 0.56 -4.16
N ILE A 64 18.96 0.94 -2.95
CA ILE A 64 17.73 0.44 -2.30
C ILE A 64 16.82 1.63 -2.03
N ARG A 65 15.59 1.56 -2.54
CA ARG A 65 14.54 2.53 -2.27
C ARG A 65 13.94 2.30 -0.89
N LEU A 66 13.70 3.37 -0.14
CA LEU A 66 13.13 3.31 1.22
C LEU A 66 11.67 3.74 1.20
N PHE A 67 10.78 2.85 1.64
CA PHE A 67 9.34 3.02 1.56
C PHE A 67 8.70 3.11 2.93
N TYR A 68 7.67 3.95 3.02
CA TYR A 68 6.66 3.89 4.06
C TYR A 68 5.48 3.05 3.55
N ASN A 69 5.01 2.05 4.30
CA ASN A 69 3.96 1.13 3.86
C ASN A 69 2.75 1.19 4.78
N ASP A 70 1.53 1.28 4.22
CA ASP A 70 0.31 1.32 5.02
C ASP A 70 -0.92 0.79 4.24
N TYR A 71 -2.00 0.50 4.97
CA TYR A 71 -3.29 0.12 4.41
C TYR A 71 -4.25 1.32 4.35
N ASN A 72 -5.35 1.20 3.61
CA ASN A 72 -6.34 2.27 3.39
C ASN A 72 -5.75 3.58 2.84
N THR A 73 -4.61 3.52 2.21
CA THR A 73 -3.78 4.64 1.74
C THR A 73 -4.43 5.47 0.64
N PHE A 74 -5.49 4.99 0.01
CA PHE A 74 -6.21 5.69 -1.04
C PHE A 74 -7.42 6.50 -0.51
N TYR A 75 -7.86 6.31 0.73
CA TYR A 75 -8.88 7.15 1.34
C TYR A 75 -8.29 8.52 1.71
N ALA A 76 -9.03 9.58 1.38
CA ALA A 76 -8.52 10.95 1.35
C ALA A 76 -7.81 11.37 2.65
N GLU A 77 -8.46 11.16 3.78
CA GLU A 77 -7.94 11.62 5.07
C GLU A 77 -6.63 10.90 5.45
N LYS A 78 -6.58 9.58 5.29
CA LYS A 78 -5.37 8.80 5.59
C LYS A 78 -4.26 9.07 4.58
N ARG A 79 -4.59 9.23 3.30
CA ARG A 79 -3.66 9.67 2.26
C ARG A 79 -2.99 10.99 2.65
N ASP A 80 -3.77 11.96 3.07
CA ASP A 80 -3.28 13.30 3.39
C ASP A 80 -2.40 13.28 4.66
N ALA A 81 -2.72 12.44 5.65
CA ALA A 81 -1.88 12.19 6.81
C ALA A 81 -0.54 11.51 6.44
N ILE A 82 -0.56 10.54 5.51
CA ILE A 82 0.66 9.91 5.00
C ILE A 82 1.52 10.92 4.21
N VAL A 83 0.91 11.82 3.43
CA VAL A 83 1.64 12.91 2.78
C VAL A 83 2.32 13.81 3.81
N ALA A 84 1.63 14.19 4.89
CA ALA A 84 2.22 14.99 5.96
C ALA A 84 3.41 14.25 6.62
N LEU A 85 3.25 12.98 6.93
CA LEU A 85 4.32 12.15 7.50
C LEU A 85 5.53 12.04 6.56
N THR A 86 5.33 11.74 5.28
CA THR A 86 6.44 11.60 4.32
C THR A 86 7.18 12.91 4.07
N ARG A 87 6.48 14.04 4.10
CA ARG A 87 7.11 15.38 4.09
C ARG A 87 7.95 15.61 5.34
N SER A 88 7.44 15.23 6.53
CA SER A 88 8.19 15.31 7.78
C SER A 88 9.47 14.48 7.71
N ILE A 89 9.39 13.23 7.26
CA ILE A 89 10.54 12.36 7.07
C ILE A 89 11.57 13.00 6.13
N ASN A 90 11.13 13.54 4.98
CA ASN A 90 12.02 14.12 3.96
C ASN A 90 12.56 15.53 4.32
N SER A 91 12.07 16.14 5.39
CA SER A 91 12.60 17.39 5.95
C SER A 91 13.38 17.21 7.26
N PHE A 92 13.44 15.97 7.78
CA PHE A 92 14.00 15.70 9.10
C PHE A 92 15.51 15.86 9.20
N ALA A 93 16.22 15.64 8.12
CA ALA A 93 17.67 15.81 8.07
C ALA A 93 18.09 16.65 6.86
N VAL A 94 19.25 17.25 6.96
CA VAL A 94 19.88 18.01 5.86
C VAL A 94 21.17 17.32 5.39
N ASP A 95 21.53 17.59 4.14
CA ASP A 95 22.80 17.21 3.56
C ASP A 95 23.96 18.17 4.02
N ALA A 96 25.14 17.95 3.48
CA ALA A 96 26.31 18.76 3.82
C ALA A 96 26.17 20.23 3.38
N ASP A 97 25.32 20.52 2.42
CA ASP A 97 25.05 21.87 1.90
C ASP A 97 23.87 22.56 2.60
N GLY A 98 23.23 21.86 3.55
CA GLY A 98 22.09 22.37 4.32
C GLY A 98 20.73 22.20 3.64
N ASN A 99 20.64 21.44 2.54
CA ASN A 99 19.36 21.15 1.87
C ASN A 99 18.66 19.95 2.50
N PRO A 100 17.33 19.88 2.47
CA PRO A 100 16.59 18.69 2.92
C PRO A 100 17.09 17.42 2.23
N ARG A 101 17.41 16.41 3.04
CA ARG A 101 17.90 15.12 2.56
C ARG A 101 16.73 14.16 2.37
N LYS A 102 16.50 13.68 1.14
CA LYS A 102 15.44 12.72 0.86
C LYS A 102 15.71 11.39 1.56
N LEU A 103 14.94 11.10 2.61
CA LEU A 103 15.03 9.86 3.40
C LEU A 103 14.05 8.80 2.95
N CYS A 104 12.83 9.20 2.53
CA CYS A 104 11.77 8.33 2.05
C CYS A 104 11.63 8.50 0.53
N ASP A 105 11.76 7.40 -0.21
CA ASP A 105 11.66 7.39 -1.68
C ASP A 105 10.25 7.12 -2.17
N GLY A 106 9.42 6.40 -1.40
CA GLY A 106 8.12 5.98 -1.89
C GLY A 106 7.13 5.56 -0.81
N VAL A 107 5.91 5.32 -1.28
CA VAL A 107 4.80 4.80 -0.48
C VAL A 107 4.36 3.45 -1.00
N GLY A 108 4.36 2.45 -0.10
CA GLY A 108 3.71 1.17 -0.30
C GLY A 108 2.24 1.27 0.09
N MET A 109 1.36 1.12 -0.88
CA MET A 109 -0.09 0.99 -0.68
C MET A 109 -0.40 -0.50 -0.54
N GLN A 110 -0.84 -0.98 0.63
CA GLN A 110 -1.19 -2.40 0.78
C GLN A 110 -2.26 -2.82 -0.23
N GLY A 111 -3.24 -1.98 -0.49
CA GLY A 111 -4.18 -2.18 -1.58
C GLY A 111 -5.25 -3.24 -1.31
N TYR A 112 -5.73 -3.35 -0.08
CA TYR A 112 -6.91 -4.14 0.26
C TYR A 112 -8.17 -3.39 -0.20
N ILE A 113 -8.66 -3.73 -1.38
CA ILE A 113 -9.79 -3.07 -2.02
C ILE A 113 -11.10 -3.74 -1.57
N GLY A 114 -12.03 -2.93 -1.08
CA GLY A 114 -13.32 -3.40 -0.58
C GLY A 114 -13.50 -3.26 0.93
N GLY A 115 -12.65 -2.48 1.59
CA GLY A 115 -12.76 -2.17 3.03
C GLY A 115 -12.59 -3.37 3.95
N TYR A 116 -12.80 -3.14 5.24
CA TYR A 116 -12.85 -4.22 6.23
C TYR A 116 -14.29 -4.66 6.43
N GLY A 117 -14.56 -5.94 6.34
CA GLY A 117 -15.88 -6.49 6.55
C GLY A 117 -16.29 -7.43 5.44
N THR A 118 -17.25 -8.23 5.78
CA THR A 118 -17.49 -9.50 5.12
C THR A 118 -18.19 -9.39 3.78
N GLN A 119 -18.51 -8.27 3.20
CA GLN A 119 -19.23 -8.37 1.90
C GLN A 119 -19.69 -7.05 1.30
N THR A 120 -19.67 -5.96 2.02
CA THR A 120 -20.11 -4.68 1.49
C THR A 120 -18.93 -3.91 0.91
N GLY A 121 -19.09 -3.44 -0.31
CA GLY A 121 -18.09 -2.59 -0.95
C GLY A 121 -16.91 -3.29 -1.61
N CYS A 122 -16.92 -4.63 -1.69
CA CYS A 122 -15.81 -5.41 -2.21
C CYS A 122 -15.37 -5.02 -3.63
N MET A 123 -16.28 -4.62 -4.49
CA MET A 123 -15.99 -4.20 -5.87
C MET A 123 -16.61 -2.83 -6.15
N ASN A 124 -16.34 -1.88 -5.24
CA ASN A 124 -16.83 -0.53 -5.36
C ASN A 124 -16.04 0.23 -6.44
N VAL A 125 -16.69 0.57 -7.53
CA VAL A 125 -16.07 1.30 -8.65
C VAL A 125 -15.56 2.70 -8.25
N ASN A 126 -16.06 3.29 -7.17
CA ASN A 126 -15.56 4.57 -6.66
C ASN A 126 -14.12 4.46 -6.13
N ASP A 127 -13.72 3.27 -5.64
CA ASP A 127 -12.36 3.05 -5.16
C ASP A 127 -11.33 3.20 -6.29
N LEU A 128 -11.70 2.93 -7.55
CA LEU A 128 -10.81 3.12 -8.70
C LEU A 128 -10.38 4.58 -8.86
N ALA A 129 -11.30 5.52 -8.66
CA ALA A 129 -10.99 6.95 -8.72
C ALA A 129 -10.13 7.39 -7.52
N LEU A 130 -10.42 6.86 -6.32
CA LEU A 130 -9.64 7.13 -5.12
C LEU A 130 -8.21 6.63 -5.25
N ILE A 131 -8.02 5.41 -5.76
CA ILE A 131 -6.70 4.81 -6.00
C ILE A 131 -5.91 5.64 -7.02
N SER A 132 -6.54 6.00 -8.16
CA SER A 132 -5.89 6.86 -9.15
C SER A 132 -5.46 8.21 -8.55
N THR A 133 -6.32 8.81 -7.73
CA THR A 133 -6.02 10.08 -7.06
C THR A 133 -4.87 9.92 -6.07
N ALA A 134 -4.87 8.86 -5.27
CA ALA A 134 -3.80 8.60 -4.31
C ALA A 134 -2.44 8.44 -4.97
N ILE A 135 -2.35 7.60 -6.02
CA ILE A 135 -1.10 7.42 -6.77
C ILE A 135 -0.57 8.76 -7.29
N LYS A 136 -1.45 9.58 -7.89
CA LYS A 136 -1.07 10.90 -8.41
C LYS A 136 -0.66 11.87 -7.30
N THR A 137 -1.33 11.81 -6.14
CA THR A 137 -1.00 12.65 -4.99
C THR A 137 0.39 12.33 -4.45
N TYR A 138 0.70 11.05 -4.23
CA TYR A 138 2.04 10.64 -3.79
C TYR A 138 3.11 10.95 -4.84
N ALA A 139 2.81 10.75 -6.12
CA ALA A 139 3.72 11.12 -7.21
C ALA A 139 4.02 12.62 -7.27
N ALA A 140 3.05 13.47 -6.98
CA ALA A 140 3.24 14.92 -6.91
C ALA A 140 4.19 15.35 -5.78
N GLU A 141 4.33 14.53 -4.72
CA GLU A 141 5.32 14.69 -3.66
C GLU A 141 6.72 14.14 -4.06
N GLY A 142 6.89 13.70 -5.28
CA GLY A 142 8.13 13.07 -5.75
C GLY A 142 8.36 11.67 -5.17
N LEU A 143 7.30 10.99 -4.75
CA LEU A 143 7.34 9.64 -4.19
C LEU A 143 6.99 8.60 -5.26
N GLU A 144 7.72 7.51 -5.24
CA GLU A 144 7.39 6.29 -5.96
C GLU A 144 6.24 5.57 -5.26
N VAL A 145 5.39 4.86 -6.01
CA VAL A 145 4.25 4.13 -5.45
C VAL A 145 4.31 2.67 -5.84
N GLN A 146 4.01 1.78 -4.88
CA GLN A 146 3.79 0.36 -5.14
C GLN A 146 2.50 -0.12 -4.47
N LEU A 147 1.76 -1.01 -5.13
CA LEU A 147 0.75 -1.83 -4.47
C LEU A 147 1.48 -3.05 -3.88
N THR A 148 1.55 -3.15 -2.55
CA THR A 148 2.44 -4.09 -1.87
C THR A 148 1.76 -5.38 -1.40
N GLU A 149 0.45 -5.34 -1.18
CA GLU A 149 -0.35 -6.47 -0.66
C GLU A 149 -1.74 -6.49 -1.32
N MET A 150 -1.81 -6.19 -2.63
CA MET A 150 -3.08 -5.95 -3.31
C MET A 150 -3.98 -7.17 -3.31
N ALA A 151 -5.23 -6.96 -2.87
CA ALA A 151 -6.31 -7.91 -3.03
C ALA A 151 -7.63 -7.18 -3.27
N VAL A 152 -8.40 -7.65 -4.25
CA VAL A 152 -9.81 -7.30 -4.39
C VAL A 152 -10.62 -8.37 -3.69
N ARG A 153 -11.35 -7.98 -2.65
CA ARG A 153 -12.07 -8.91 -1.79
C ARG A 153 -13.27 -9.52 -2.51
N ASN A 154 -13.40 -10.84 -2.43
CA ASN A 154 -14.56 -11.55 -2.90
C ASN A 154 -14.91 -12.73 -1.99
N PHE A 155 -16.08 -12.66 -1.34
CA PHE A 155 -16.62 -13.68 -0.45
C PHE A 155 -17.75 -14.50 -1.10
N ASP A 156 -18.12 -14.19 -2.36
CA ASP A 156 -19.26 -14.75 -3.05
C ASP A 156 -18.84 -15.45 -4.35
N ALA A 157 -19.05 -16.77 -4.42
CA ALA A 157 -18.78 -17.56 -5.60
C ALA A 157 -19.57 -17.10 -6.85
N ALA A 158 -20.74 -16.48 -6.67
CA ALA A 158 -21.55 -15.97 -7.78
C ALA A 158 -20.97 -14.69 -8.41
N LYS A 159 -19.99 -14.06 -7.77
CA LYS A 159 -19.38 -12.78 -8.20
C LYS A 159 -17.99 -12.93 -8.84
N VAL A 160 -17.63 -14.13 -9.30
CA VAL A 160 -16.30 -14.34 -9.90
C VAL A 160 -16.12 -13.59 -11.22
N GLU A 161 -17.17 -13.43 -12.03
CA GLU A 161 -17.11 -12.64 -13.26
C GLU A 161 -17.00 -11.15 -12.95
N GLU A 162 -17.80 -10.62 -12.01
CA GLU A 162 -17.69 -9.22 -11.55
C GLU A 162 -16.31 -8.92 -10.96
N HIS A 163 -15.72 -9.89 -10.27
CA HIS A 163 -14.37 -9.81 -9.71
C HIS A 163 -13.30 -9.70 -10.80
N ALA A 164 -13.40 -10.49 -11.86
CA ALA A 164 -12.52 -10.42 -13.01
C ALA A 164 -12.63 -9.07 -13.73
N ASP A 165 -13.86 -8.61 -14.00
CA ASP A 165 -14.12 -7.30 -14.60
C ASP A 165 -13.56 -6.14 -13.78
N PHE A 166 -13.70 -6.23 -12.45
CA PHE A 166 -13.17 -5.19 -11.56
C PHE A 166 -11.65 -5.13 -11.64
N TYR A 167 -10.95 -6.26 -11.65
CA TYR A 167 -9.50 -6.31 -11.84
C TYR A 167 -9.09 -5.73 -13.21
N GLY A 168 -9.82 -6.03 -14.27
CA GLY A 168 -9.57 -5.42 -15.58
C GLY A 168 -9.64 -3.89 -15.54
N ARG A 169 -10.66 -3.34 -14.87
CA ARG A 169 -10.81 -1.88 -14.67
C ARG A 169 -9.69 -1.29 -13.80
N LEU A 170 -9.30 -2.01 -12.74
CA LEU A 170 -8.22 -1.60 -11.83
C LEU A 170 -6.89 -1.53 -12.57
N PHE A 171 -6.54 -2.54 -13.37
CA PHE A 171 -5.31 -2.53 -14.16
C PHE A 171 -5.33 -1.46 -15.26
N LYS A 172 -6.49 -1.13 -15.86
CA LYS A 172 -6.62 0.04 -16.73
C LYS A 172 -6.27 1.35 -16.01
N VAL A 173 -6.66 1.49 -14.75
CA VAL A 173 -6.25 2.64 -13.92
C VAL A 173 -4.74 2.66 -13.72
N PHE A 174 -4.12 1.51 -13.40
CA PHE A 174 -2.67 1.41 -13.22
C PHE A 174 -1.89 1.74 -14.49
N CYS A 175 -2.31 1.23 -15.63
CA CYS A 175 -1.71 1.61 -16.91
C CYS A 175 -1.91 3.10 -17.22
N ALA A 176 -3.09 3.65 -16.91
CA ALA A 176 -3.39 5.05 -17.20
C ALA A 176 -2.56 6.05 -16.36
N VAL A 177 -2.27 5.75 -15.10
CA VAL A 177 -1.44 6.62 -14.25
C VAL A 177 0.02 6.64 -14.69
N ASN A 178 0.48 5.60 -15.38
CA ASN A 178 1.83 5.49 -15.90
C ASN A 178 1.99 6.02 -17.34
N ARG A 179 0.90 6.45 -17.99
CA ARG A 179 0.96 7.09 -19.31
C ARG A 179 1.45 8.53 -19.18
N GLY A 180 2.29 8.97 -20.09
CA GLY A 180 2.74 10.38 -20.15
C GLY A 180 4.19 10.62 -19.70
N GLY A 181 5.01 9.57 -19.61
CA GLY A 181 6.46 9.67 -19.39
C GLY A 181 6.91 9.61 -17.94
N THR A 182 6.02 9.78 -16.99
CA THR A 182 6.27 9.46 -15.58
C THR A 182 5.66 8.11 -15.27
N GLN A 183 6.39 7.26 -14.54
CA GLN A 183 5.91 5.95 -14.11
C GLN A 183 5.87 5.92 -12.58
N PRO A 184 4.90 6.61 -11.95
CA PRO A 184 4.84 6.69 -10.50
C PRO A 184 4.52 5.35 -9.84
N LEU A 185 3.73 4.48 -10.50
CA LEU A 185 3.43 3.14 -10.03
C LEU A 185 4.46 2.17 -10.62
N THR A 186 5.35 1.65 -9.77
CA THR A 186 6.48 0.82 -10.19
C THR A 186 6.33 -0.66 -9.88
N GLY A 187 5.32 -1.04 -9.11
CA GLY A 187 5.09 -2.44 -8.78
C GLY A 187 3.69 -2.73 -8.25
N VAL A 188 3.22 -3.95 -8.50
CA VAL A 188 1.99 -4.50 -7.93
C VAL A 188 2.28 -5.91 -7.44
N SER A 189 2.13 -6.12 -6.13
CA SER A 189 2.22 -7.42 -5.47
C SER A 189 0.85 -7.88 -5.00
N VAL A 190 0.48 -9.10 -5.31
CA VAL A 190 -0.81 -9.66 -4.94
C VAL A 190 -0.71 -10.37 -3.58
N TRP A 191 -1.67 -10.10 -2.70
CA TRP A 191 -1.81 -10.77 -1.42
C TRP A 191 -2.92 -11.83 -1.46
N GLY A 192 -2.53 -13.10 -1.44
CA GLY A 192 -3.46 -14.21 -1.56
C GLY A 192 -3.67 -14.63 -3.02
N MET A 193 -2.68 -15.34 -3.57
CA MET A 193 -2.69 -15.79 -4.95
C MET A 193 -3.80 -16.80 -5.25
N PHE A 194 -4.19 -17.63 -4.27
CA PHE A 194 -5.11 -18.75 -4.44
C PHE A 194 -6.46 -18.51 -3.79
N ASP A 195 -7.52 -19.07 -4.35
CA ASP A 195 -8.77 -19.26 -3.63
C ASP A 195 -8.55 -20.20 -2.44
N PHE A 196 -9.31 -19.98 -1.38
CA PHE A 196 -9.25 -20.83 -0.20
C PHE A 196 -10.39 -21.85 -0.22
N PRO A 197 -10.09 -23.13 0.04
CA PRO A 197 -11.14 -24.13 0.22
C PRO A 197 -12.02 -23.77 1.44
N ASN A 198 -13.31 -24.08 1.35
CA ASN A 198 -14.30 -23.78 2.38
C ASN A 198 -14.02 -24.45 3.73
N ASP A 199 -13.13 -25.45 3.76
CA ASP A 199 -12.72 -26.19 4.97
C ASP A 199 -11.56 -25.52 5.75
N GLN A 200 -11.02 -24.39 5.25
CA GLN A 200 -9.95 -23.64 5.90
C GLN A 200 -10.37 -22.20 6.33
N PRO A 201 -11.48 -22.02 7.05
CA PRO A 201 -12.01 -20.70 7.38
C PRO A 201 -11.15 -19.93 8.42
N THR A 202 -10.11 -20.55 8.95
CA THR A 202 -9.20 -19.95 9.94
C THR A 202 -7.99 -19.28 9.35
N SER A 203 -7.71 -19.42 8.04
CA SER A 203 -6.63 -18.73 7.36
C SER A 203 -6.78 -17.22 7.48
N TYR A 204 -5.68 -16.54 7.83
CA TYR A 204 -5.65 -15.07 7.88
C TYR A 204 -6.06 -14.46 6.53
N THR A 205 -5.53 -14.97 5.43
CA THR A 205 -5.84 -14.47 4.07
C THR A 205 -7.31 -14.66 3.72
N TYR A 206 -7.92 -15.77 4.13
CA TYR A 206 -9.36 -15.97 3.98
C TYR A 206 -10.18 -14.90 4.70
N LYS A 207 -9.84 -14.63 5.97
CA LYS A 207 -10.52 -13.61 6.77
C LYS A 207 -10.39 -12.22 6.19
N MET A 208 -9.26 -11.94 5.56
CA MET A 208 -8.98 -10.63 4.98
C MET A 208 -9.61 -10.43 3.61
N ASN A 209 -9.56 -11.43 2.74
CA ASN A 209 -9.87 -11.26 1.32
C ASN A 209 -11.12 -12.02 0.85
N GLY A 210 -11.55 -13.03 1.60
CA GLY A 210 -12.62 -13.95 1.18
C GLY A 210 -12.12 -15.19 0.45
N THR A 211 -13.01 -16.16 0.26
CA THR A 211 -12.70 -17.47 -0.31
C THR A 211 -12.48 -17.46 -1.82
N HIS A 212 -12.99 -16.45 -2.53
CA HIS A 212 -12.99 -16.37 -3.99
C HIS A 212 -12.18 -15.20 -4.53
N SER A 213 -11.23 -14.68 -3.76
CA SER A 213 -10.43 -13.52 -4.09
C SER A 213 -9.12 -13.82 -4.83
N GLY A 214 -8.71 -15.07 -4.93
CA GLY A 214 -7.48 -15.49 -5.59
C GLY A 214 -7.50 -15.27 -7.11
N LEU A 215 -6.31 -15.12 -7.68
CA LEU A 215 -6.13 -15.15 -9.14
C LEU A 215 -6.16 -16.57 -9.69
N LEU A 216 -5.80 -17.52 -8.85
CA LEU A 216 -5.84 -18.97 -9.13
C LEU A 216 -6.90 -19.60 -8.22
N ASN A 217 -7.53 -20.68 -8.69
CA ASN A 217 -8.39 -21.46 -7.83
C ASN A 217 -7.60 -22.29 -6.80
N GLU A 218 -8.28 -23.05 -5.94
CA GLU A 218 -7.66 -23.89 -4.89
C GLU A 218 -6.75 -24.99 -5.44
N LYS A 219 -6.83 -25.29 -6.75
CA LYS A 219 -5.99 -26.29 -7.44
C LYS A 219 -4.82 -25.65 -8.21
N GLY A 220 -4.66 -24.32 -8.12
CA GLY A 220 -3.64 -23.59 -8.83
C GLY A 220 -3.94 -23.33 -10.31
N ILE A 221 -5.20 -23.48 -10.73
CA ILE A 221 -5.62 -23.21 -12.11
C ILE A 221 -5.95 -21.71 -12.23
N PRO A 222 -5.41 -21.00 -13.24
CA PRO A 222 -5.76 -19.61 -13.49
C PRO A 222 -7.26 -19.41 -13.70
N LYS A 223 -7.81 -18.39 -13.04
CA LYS A 223 -9.20 -17.94 -13.19
C LYS A 223 -9.29 -16.83 -14.24
N ASP A 224 -10.49 -16.43 -14.63
CA ASP A 224 -10.72 -15.35 -15.59
C ASP A 224 -10.03 -14.04 -15.17
N VAL A 225 -9.97 -13.76 -13.86
CA VAL A 225 -9.24 -12.61 -13.31
C VAL A 225 -7.76 -12.60 -13.69
N PHE A 226 -7.10 -13.75 -13.72
CA PHE A 226 -5.70 -13.86 -14.13
C PHE A 226 -5.53 -13.47 -15.61
N TRP A 227 -6.39 -13.97 -16.48
CA TRP A 227 -6.35 -13.67 -17.92
C TRP A 227 -6.72 -12.22 -18.23
N GLN A 228 -7.66 -11.64 -17.48
CA GLN A 228 -7.98 -10.21 -17.58
C GLN A 228 -6.78 -9.31 -17.25
N ILE A 229 -6.02 -9.65 -16.21
CA ILE A 229 -4.81 -8.91 -15.85
C ILE A 229 -3.75 -9.06 -16.97
N GLU A 230 -3.52 -10.29 -17.44
CA GLU A 230 -2.55 -10.56 -18.52
C GLU A 230 -2.86 -9.77 -19.78
N GLU A 231 -4.14 -9.69 -20.16
CA GLU A 231 -4.58 -8.93 -21.32
C GLU A 231 -4.32 -7.43 -21.17
N MET A 232 -4.63 -6.86 -20.00
CA MET A 232 -4.39 -5.45 -19.73
C MET A 232 -2.90 -5.07 -19.71
N LEU A 233 -2.02 -5.99 -19.39
CA LEU A 233 -0.56 -5.75 -19.40
C LEU A 233 0.07 -5.83 -20.81
N LYS A 234 -0.70 -6.28 -21.81
CA LYS A 234 -0.26 -6.32 -23.22
C LYS A 234 -0.58 -5.05 -24.00
N GLU A 235 -1.49 -4.21 -23.51
CA GLU A 235 -1.88 -2.91 -24.09
C GLU A 235 -0.86 -1.80 -23.74
#